data_f22375b5e8f89714186ab4503510fad7
#
_entry.id   f22375b5e8f89714186ab4503510fad7
#
_cell.length_a   1.000
_cell.length_b   1.000
_cell.length_c   1.000
_cell.angle_alpha   90.00
_cell.angle_beta   90.00
_cell.angle_gamma   90.00
#
_symmetry.space_group_name_H-M   'P 1'
#
loop_
_entity.id
_entity.type
_entity.pdbx_description
1 polymer ?
#
loop_
_entity_poly.entity_id
_entity_poly.type
_entity_poly.pdbx_seq_one_letter_code
_entity_poly.pdbx_strand_id
1 'polypeptide(L)'
;HIAELANKNKLYTTYIGLGWYNTITPAVIQRNVFENPVWYTSYTPYQTEVSQGRLEALMNFQTAVCDLTAMPLANCSLLAEATAAAEAVSMMYAIRSRAQQKANANVVFVDENIFPQTLAVMTTRAVPQGIELRVGKYKDFEPSPEVFACVLQYPNSNGNAEDYSEFTEKAHAADCKVAVAADILSLALLTPPGEWGADIVFGTTQRLGTPMFYGGPSAAFFATRDEYKRNMPGRIIGWSKDKYGKLCYRMALQTREQHIKREKATSNICTAQALLATMAGFYAVYHGQEGITTIASRIHSITVFLEKQLKKCGYTQVNAQYFDTLRFELPEHVSAQQIRTIALSKEINLRYYENGDVGFSIDETTDVAAANVLLSIFAIAAGKDYQKVDDIPEKSNIDKALKRTTPFLTHEVFSKYHTETEMMRYIKRLDRKD
;
A
#
# COMPACT_ATOMS: atom_id res chain seq x y z
N HIS A 1 -11.61 -8.88 -34.74
CA HIS A 1 -12.64 -8.03 -34.10
C HIS A 1 -12.30 -7.68 -32.65
N ILE A 2 -11.98 -8.64 -31.76
CA ILE A 2 -11.58 -8.36 -30.37
C ILE A 2 -10.28 -7.52 -30.32
N ALA A 3 -9.27 -7.88 -31.12
CA ALA A 3 -8.04 -7.11 -31.25
C ALA A 3 -8.29 -5.67 -31.75
N GLU A 4 -9.20 -5.48 -32.71
CA GLU A 4 -9.59 -4.16 -33.19
C GLU A 4 -10.26 -3.32 -32.10
N LEU A 5 -11.07 -3.95 -31.22
CA LEU A 5 -11.67 -3.28 -30.07
C LEU A 5 -10.60 -2.90 -29.02
N ALA A 6 -9.68 -3.81 -28.73
CA ALA A 6 -8.58 -3.57 -27.81
C ALA A 6 -7.67 -2.43 -28.29
N ASN A 7 -7.40 -2.35 -29.59
CA ASN A 7 -6.58 -1.29 -30.20
C ASN A 7 -7.20 0.11 -30.17
N LYS A 8 -8.48 0.24 -29.78
CA LYS A 8 -9.10 1.56 -29.53
C LYS A 8 -8.66 2.17 -28.20
N ASN A 9 -8.11 1.38 -27.27
CA ASN A 9 -7.55 1.91 -26.04
C ASN A 9 -6.25 2.65 -26.33
N LYS A 10 -6.06 3.77 -25.64
CA LYS A 10 -4.81 4.51 -25.65
C LYS A 10 -4.00 4.13 -24.42
N LEU A 11 -2.83 3.56 -24.63
CA LEU A 11 -1.92 3.19 -23.55
C LEU A 11 -0.99 4.36 -23.24
N TYR A 12 -1.21 4.99 -22.10
CA TYR A 12 -0.41 6.11 -21.64
C TYR A 12 0.36 5.72 -20.38
N THR A 13 1.56 6.24 -20.22
CA THR A 13 2.28 6.16 -18.95
C THR A 13 1.55 7.00 -17.91
N THR A 14 1.19 6.38 -16.79
CA THR A 14 0.42 7.06 -15.75
C THR A 14 1.28 7.40 -14.55
N TYR A 15 1.18 8.67 -14.12
CA TYR A 15 1.78 9.19 -12.90
C TYR A 15 0.72 9.76 -11.94
N ILE A 16 -0.51 9.27 -12.04
CA ILE A 16 -1.63 9.73 -11.19
C ILE A 16 -1.41 9.33 -9.73
N GLY A 17 -0.83 8.16 -9.49
CA GLY A 17 -0.63 7.64 -8.14
C GLY A 17 -1.94 7.16 -7.50
N LEU A 18 -2.23 7.63 -6.27
CA LEU A 18 -3.44 7.26 -5.52
C LEU A 18 -3.56 5.75 -5.24
N GLY A 19 -2.44 5.12 -4.91
CA GLY A 19 -2.39 3.69 -4.59
C GLY A 19 -2.15 2.77 -5.79
N TRP A 20 -1.98 3.33 -7.01
CA TRP A 20 -1.72 2.57 -8.24
C TRP A 20 -0.46 3.08 -8.93
N TYR A 21 0.52 2.22 -9.08
CA TYR A 21 1.86 2.56 -9.57
C TYR A 21 2.36 1.50 -10.54
N ASN A 22 3.11 1.91 -11.55
CA ASN A 22 3.84 0.92 -12.34
C ASN A 22 4.95 0.29 -11.50
N THR A 23 5.19 -0.99 -11.73
CA THR A 23 6.19 -1.77 -11.00
C THR A 23 6.85 -2.77 -11.92
N ILE A 24 8.03 -3.22 -11.56
CA ILE A 24 8.79 -4.23 -12.33
C ILE A 24 8.56 -5.59 -11.69
N THR A 25 7.83 -6.46 -12.38
CA THR A 25 7.71 -7.86 -11.97
C THR A 25 9.01 -8.58 -12.32
N PRO A 26 9.75 -9.14 -11.34
CA PRO A 26 10.95 -9.93 -11.66
C PRO A 26 10.61 -11.10 -12.60
N ALA A 27 11.38 -11.25 -13.69
CA ALA A 27 11.11 -12.27 -14.72
C ALA A 27 11.03 -13.69 -14.14
N VAL A 28 11.80 -13.98 -13.10
CA VAL A 28 11.76 -15.28 -12.42
C VAL A 28 10.43 -15.51 -11.70
N ILE A 29 9.80 -14.48 -11.14
CA ILE A 29 8.48 -14.58 -10.50
C ILE A 29 7.40 -14.70 -11.57
N GLN A 30 7.44 -13.85 -12.61
CA GLN A 30 6.48 -13.92 -13.71
C GLN A 30 6.42 -15.31 -14.30
N ARG A 31 7.57 -15.85 -14.75
CA ARG A 31 7.67 -17.16 -15.41
C ARG A 31 7.29 -18.33 -14.49
N ASN A 32 7.68 -18.29 -13.21
CA ASN A 32 7.53 -19.45 -12.33
C ASN A 32 6.28 -19.38 -11.45
N VAL A 33 5.54 -18.28 -11.44
CA VAL A 33 4.31 -18.11 -10.67
C VAL A 33 3.14 -17.74 -11.57
N PHE A 34 3.18 -16.60 -12.26
CA PHE A 34 2.07 -16.16 -13.11
C PHE A 34 1.82 -17.07 -14.32
N GLU A 35 2.87 -17.54 -14.94
CA GLU A 35 2.78 -18.40 -16.14
C GLU A 35 2.78 -19.89 -15.81
N ASN A 36 2.87 -20.25 -14.52
CA ASN A 36 2.93 -21.63 -14.05
C ASN A 36 1.58 -22.10 -13.50
N PRO A 37 0.90 -23.06 -14.18
CA PRO A 37 -0.40 -23.56 -13.75
C PRO A 37 -0.41 -24.17 -12.35
N VAL A 38 0.70 -24.68 -11.85
CA VAL A 38 0.81 -25.17 -10.47
C VAL A 38 0.43 -24.08 -9.46
N TRP A 39 0.78 -22.82 -9.73
CA TRP A 39 0.49 -21.70 -8.83
C TRP A 39 -0.86 -21.05 -9.10
N TYR A 40 -1.23 -20.77 -10.35
CA TYR A 40 -2.43 -19.98 -10.64
C TYR A 40 -3.73 -20.77 -10.68
N THR A 41 -3.68 -22.11 -10.72
CA THR A 41 -4.90 -22.95 -10.70
C THR A 41 -5.49 -23.14 -9.32
N SER A 42 -4.77 -22.85 -8.26
CA SER A 42 -5.24 -23.00 -6.89
C SER A 42 -6.06 -21.79 -6.45
N TYR A 43 -7.37 -21.91 -6.48
CA TYR A 43 -8.29 -20.86 -6.07
C TYR A 43 -8.21 -20.54 -4.56
N THR A 44 -8.18 -21.57 -3.73
CA THR A 44 -8.10 -21.44 -2.25
C THR A 44 -7.02 -22.34 -1.68
N PRO A 45 -5.76 -21.90 -1.60
CA PRO A 45 -4.63 -22.73 -1.22
C PRO A 45 -4.51 -22.88 0.31
N TYR A 46 -5.60 -23.24 0.99
CA TYR A 46 -5.66 -23.26 2.46
C TYR A 46 -5.78 -24.64 3.07
N GLN A 47 -5.84 -25.68 2.26
CA GLN A 47 -5.87 -27.05 2.73
C GLN A 47 -4.48 -27.49 3.17
N THR A 48 -4.31 -27.72 4.45
CA THR A 48 -3.03 -28.06 5.09
C THR A 48 -2.36 -29.30 4.45
N GLU A 49 -3.18 -30.26 4.02
CA GLU A 49 -2.74 -31.55 3.51
C GLU A 49 -2.07 -31.46 2.12
N VAL A 50 -2.44 -30.45 1.33
CA VAL A 50 -2.05 -30.34 -0.09
C VAL A 50 -1.60 -28.95 -0.50
N SER A 51 -1.22 -28.10 0.44
CA SER A 51 -0.85 -26.71 0.15
C SER A 51 0.28 -26.20 1.04
N GLN A 52 1.18 -27.05 1.48
CA GLN A 52 2.25 -26.64 2.40
C GLN A 52 3.19 -25.61 1.81
N GLY A 53 3.48 -25.71 0.53
CA GLY A 53 4.32 -24.72 -0.17
C GLY A 53 3.63 -23.38 -0.36
N ARG A 54 2.36 -23.38 -0.73
CA ARG A 54 1.55 -22.15 -0.84
C ARG A 54 1.33 -21.48 0.51
N LEU A 55 1.12 -22.26 1.56
CA LEU A 55 1.00 -21.74 2.93
C LEU A 55 2.33 -21.12 3.41
N GLU A 56 3.48 -21.70 3.05
CA GLU A 56 4.79 -21.09 3.32
C GLU A 56 4.96 -19.77 2.56
N ALA A 57 4.56 -19.71 1.27
CA ALA A 57 4.60 -18.48 0.49
C ALA A 57 3.71 -17.37 1.10
N LEU A 58 2.52 -17.70 1.58
CA LEU A 58 1.64 -16.76 2.28
C LEU A 58 2.18 -16.36 3.65
N MET A 59 2.92 -17.23 4.34
CA MET A 59 3.63 -16.88 5.58
C MET A 59 4.73 -15.84 5.28
N ASN A 60 5.46 -15.96 4.18
CA ASN A 60 6.44 -14.94 3.76
C ASN A 60 5.76 -13.58 3.54
N PHE A 61 4.59 -13.57 2.90
CA PHE A 61 3.80 -12.35 2.72
C PHE A 61 3.42 -11.73 4.09
N GLN A 62 2.85 -12.51 5.01
CA GLN A 62 2.48 -12.02 6.34
C GLN A 62 3.69 -11.45 7.10
N THR A 63 4.83 -12.15 7.04
CA THR A 63 6.06 -11.72 7.69
C THR A 63 6.57 -10.41 7.11
N ALA A 64 6.58 -10.29 5.77
CA ALA A 64 7.00 -9.05 5.11
C ALA A 64 6.10 -7.86 5.49
N VAL A 65 4.78 -8.07 5.57
CA VAL A 65 3.83 -7.03 6.00
C VAL A 65 4.07 -6.65 7.45
N CYS A 66 4.24 -7.62 8.36
CA CYS A 66 4.54 -7.34 9.77
C CYS A 66 5.82 -6.49 9.91
N ASP A 67 6.89 -6.90 9.23
CA ASP A 67 8.18 -6.23 9.31
C ASP A 67 8.12 -4.80 8.74
N LEU A 68 7.51 -4.62 7.57
CA LEU A 68 7.41 -3.31 6.94
C LEU A 68 6.54 -2.34 7.75
N THR A 69 5.42 -2.81 8.30
CA THR A 69 4.48 -1.98 9.07
C THR A 69 4.87 -1.82 10.55
N ALA A 70 5.85 -2.58 11.04
CA ALA A 70 6.19 -2.74 12.46
C ALA A 70 5.01 -3.20 13.31
N MET A 71 4.12 -4.04 12.75
CA MET A 71 2.97 -4.60 13.45
C MET A 71 3.21 -6.07 13.78
N PRO A 72 2.74 -6.58 14.95
CA PRO A 72 3.04 -7.94 15.38
C PRO A 72 2.26 -9.02 14.63
N LEU A 73 1.19 -8.67 13.93
CA LEU A 73 0.31 -9.63 13.25
C LEU A 73 -0.25 -9.08 11.95
N ALA A 74 -0.18 -9.86 10.87
CA ALA A 74 -0.82 -9.57 9.60
C ALA A 74 -1.67 -10.76 9.12
N ASN A 75 -2.66 -10.50 8.27
CA ASN A 75 -3.41 -11.54 7.57
C ASN A 75 -2.72 -11.95 6.26
N CYS A 76 -3.25 -12.97 5.58
CA CYS A 76 -2.70 -13.45 4.32
C CYS A 76 -3.26 -12.76 3.06
N SER A 77 -4.00 -11.73 3.18
CA SER A 77 -4.45 -10.66 2.29
C SER A 77 -5.95 -10.37 2.36
N LEU A 78 -6.32 -9.22 1.80
CA LEU A 78 -7.68 -8.81 1.48
C LEU A 78 -7.78 -8.41 0.01
N LEU A 79 -8.96 -7.96 -0.44
CA LEU A 79 -9.23 -7.68 -1.85
C LEU A 79 -8.43 -6.46 -2.36
N ALA A 80 -8.60 -5.31 -1.72
CA ALA A 80 -7.99 -4.04 -2.10
C ALA A 80 -7.89 -3.12 -0.87
N GLU A 81 -7.08 -2.07 -0.93
CA GLU A 81 -6.91 -1.10 0.16
C GLU A 81 -8.25 -0.55 0.67
N ALA A 82 -9.12 -0.12 -0.22
CA ALA A 82 -10.42 0.44 0.16
C ALA A 82 -11.31 -0.59 0.90
N THR A 83 -11.25 -1.87 0.53
CA THR A 83 -11.91 -2.95 1.26
C THR A 83 -11.27 -3.14 2.63
N ALA A 84 -9.94 -3.11 2.72
CA ALA A 84 -9.23 -3.23 3.99
C ALA A 84 -9.56 -2.07 4.94
N ALA A 85 -9.71 -0.84 4.41
CA ALA A 85 -10.19 0.32 5.16
C ALA A 85 -11.59 0.10 5.76
N ALA A 86 -12.52 -0.40 4.96
CA ALA A 86 -13.86 -0.69 5.42
C ALA A 86 -13.90 -1.82 6.47
N GLU A 87 -13.04 -2.82 6.32
CA GLU A 87 -12.86 -3.86 7.35
C GLU A 87 -12.22 -3.31 8.62
N ALA A 88 -11.29 -2.36 8.51
CA ALA A 88 -10.71 -1.67 9.68
C ALA A 88 -11.79 -0.91 10.47
N VAL A 89 -12.66 -0.17 9.79
CA VAL A 89 -13.81 0.52 10.44
C VAL A 89 -14.72 -0.47 11.15
N SER A 90 -15.10 -1.57 10.47
CA SER A 90 -15.97 -2.60 11.05
C SER A 90 -15.31 -3.28 12.26
N MET A 91 -14.00 -3.56 12.17
CA MET A 91 -13.24 -4.14 13.28
C MET A 91 -13.16 -3.20 14.48
N MET A 92 -12.82 -1.93 14.26
CA MET A 92 -12.76 -0.93 15.33
C MET A 92 -14.13 -0.72 15.99
N TYR A 93 -15.22 -0.77 15.22
CA TYR A 93 -16.58 -0.73 15.76
C TYR A 93 -16.88 -1.93 16.65
N ALA A 94 -16.44 -3.13 16.25
CA ALA A 94 -16.64 -4.35 17.03
C ALA A 94 -15.84 -4.39 18.34
N ILE A 95 -14.66 -3.77 18.39
CA ILE A 95 -13.77 -3.75 19.56
C ILE A 95 -13.93 -2.53 20.45
N ARG A 96 -14.99 -1.71 20.24
CA ARG A 96 -15.29 -0.57 21.10
C ARG A 96 -15.32 -0.95 22.57
N SER A 97 -14.82 -0.10 23.43
CA SER A 97 -14.90 -0.26 24.87
C SER A 97 -16.36 -0.31 25.37
N ARG A 98 -16.57 -0.83 26.58
CA ARG A 98 -17.92 -0.84 27.20
C ARG A 98 -18.48 0.57 27.37
N ALA A 99 -17.61 1.56 27.62
CA ALA A 99 -18.03 2.97 27.73
C ALA A 99 -18.53 3.50 26.39
N GLN A 100 -17.78 3.27 25.31
CA GLN A 100 -18.16 3.65 23.95
C GLN A 100 -19.45 2.96 23.49
N GLN A 101 -19.62 1.68 23.81
CA GLN A 101 -20.86 0.94 23.50
C GLN A 101 -22.08 1.53 24.25
N LYS A 102 -21.92 1.88 25.53
CA LYS A 102 -22.98 2.54 26.32
C LYS A 102 -23.32 3.95 25.80
N ALA A 103 -22.32 4.69 25.36
CA ALA A 103 -22.47 6.01 24.75
C ALA A 103 -23.02 5.96 23.33
N ASN A 104 -23.19 4.76 22.77
CA ASN A 104 -23.54 4.56 21.36
C ASN A 104 -22.57 5.29 20.41
N ALA A 105 -21.26 5.28 20.73
CA ALA A 105 -20.25 5.88 19.89
C ALA A 105 -20.25 5.20 18.51
N ASN A 106 -20.63 5.94 17.48
CA ASN A 106 -20.79 5.44 16.10
C ASN A 106 -20.13 6.33 15.06
N VAL A 107 -19.27 7.25 15.47
CA VAL A 107 -18.54 8.17 14.57
C VAL A 107 -17.11 7.71 14.39
N VAL A 108 -16.65 7.69 13.15
CA VAL A 108 -15.23 7.56 12.76
C VAL A 108 -14.76 8.89 12.20
N PHE A 109 -13.71 9.44 12.76
CA PHE A 109 -13.01 10.56 12.15
C PHE A 109 -12.14 10.06 11.00
N VAL A 110 -12.20 10.72 9.85
CA VAL A 110 -11.41 10.39 8.67
C VAL A 110 -10.66 11.63 8.21
N ASP A 111 -9.34 11.54 8.06
CA ASP A 111 -8.57 12.66 7.50
C ASP A 111 -9.04 12.96 6.07
N GLU A 112 -9.25 14.26 5.77
CA GLU A 112 -9.71 14.72 4.43
C GLU A 112 -8.76 14.31 3.30
N ASN A 113 -7.51 14.04 3.62
CA ASN A 113 -6.47 13.64 2.67
C ASN A 113 -6.35 12.11 2.49
N ILE A 114 -7.36 11.34 2.87
CA ILE A 114 -7.45 9.92 2.48
C ILE A 114 -7.69 9.80 0.97
N PHE A 115 -7.32 8.67 0.38
CA PHE A 115 -7.62 8.43 -1.04
C PHE A 115 -9.14 8.42 -1.29
N PRO A 116 -9.64 9.14 -2.33
CA PRO A 116 -11.08 9.30 -2.55
C PRO A 116 -11.80 7.98 -2.79
N GLN A 117 -11.20 7.02 -3.48
CA GLN A 117 -11.78 5.69 -3.69
C GLN A 117 -11.87 4.91 -2.36
N THR A 118 -10.93 5.11 -1.44
CA THR A 118 -10.93 4.47 -0.12
C THR A 118 -12.08 5.02 0.71
N LEU A 119 -12.26 6.35 0.72
CA LEU A 119 -13.38 7.01 1.41
C LEU A 119 -14.73 6.54 0.85
N ALA A 120 -14.86 6.42 -0.48
CA ALA A 120 -16.11 5.99 -1.11
C ALA A 120 -16.54 4.58 -0.68
N VAL A 121 -15.60 3.62 -0.63
CA VAL A 121 -15.89 2.25 -0.17
C VAL A 121 -16.17 2.21 1.33
N MET A 122 -15.41 2.96 2.14
CA MET A 122 -15.69 3.09 3.59
C MET A 122 -17.12 3.61 3.82
N THR A 123 -17.53 4.66 3.11
CA THR A 123 -18.88 5.23 3.20
C THR A 123 -19.94 4.19 2.84
N THR A 124 -19.77 3.49 1.72
CA THR A 124 -20.70 2.43 1.27
C THR A 124 -20.89 1.34 2.33
N ARG A 125 -19.82 0.97 3.04
CA ARG A 125 -19.82 -0.09 4.06
C ARG A 125 -20.26 0.40 5.45
N ALA A 126 -20.02 1.66 5.78
CA ALA A 126 -20.34 2.26 7.08
C ALA A 126 -21.85 2.58 7.23
N VAL A 127 -22.46 3.13 6.18
CA VAL A 127 -23.87 3.58 6.20
C VAL A 127 -24.85 2.47 6.64
N PRO A 128 -24.82 1.25 6.09
CA PRO A 128 -25.73 0.19 6.52
C PRO A 128 -25.52 -0.27 7.97
N GLN A 129 -24.35 0.02 8.56
CA GLN A 129 -24.04 -0.30 9.96
C GLN A 129 -24.41 0.84 10.92
N GLY A 130 -24.94 1.95 10.42
CA GLY A 130 -25.24 3.13 11.21
C GLY A 130 -23.99 3.87 11.72
N ILE A 131 -22.85 3.69 11.03
CA ILE A 131 -21.59 4.36 11.33
C ILE A 131 -21.50 5.65 10.51
N GLU A 132 -21.26 6.77 11.17
CA GLU A 132 -20.99 8.08 10.56
C GLU A 132 -19.49 8.20 10.25
N LEU A 133 -19.15 8.66 9.05
CA LEU A 133 -17.79 9.08 8.71
C LEU A 133 -17.72 10.60 8.75
N ARG A 134 -16.99 11.15 9.71
CA ARG A 134 -16.74 12.58 9.87
C ARG A 134 -15.40 12.94 9.24
N VAL A 135 -15.45 13.53 8.06
CA VAL A 135 -14.26 13.92 7.31
C VAL A 135 -13.78 15.31 7.73
N GLY A 136 -12.50 15.47 8.00
CA GLY A 136 -11.89 16.75 8.40
C GLY A 136 -10.38 16.71 8.42
N LYS A 137 -9.74 17.84 8.72
CA LYS A 137 -8.30 17.94 8.86
C LYS A 137 -7.84 17.28 10.16
N TYR A 138 -6.88 16.40 10.11
CA TYR A 138 -6.38 15.72 11.32
C TYR A 138 -5.85 16.70 12.37
N LYS A 139 -5.31 17.86 11.96
CA LYS A 139 -4.82 18.91 12.86
C LYS A 139 -5.94 19.57 13.66
N ASP A 140 -7.15 19.59 13.11
CA ASP A 140 -8.34 20.18 13.73
C ASP A 140 -9.18 19.13 14.51
N PHE A 141 -8.68 17.90 14.60
CA PHE A 141 -9.39 16.83 15.31
C PHE A 141 -9.52 17.11 16.80
N GLU A 142 -10.77 17.15 17.27
CA GLU A 142 -11.09 17.18 18.67
C GLU A 142 -11.87 15.91 19.06
N PRO A 143 -11.35 15.15 20.04
CA PRO A 143 -12.03 13.95 20.52
C PRO A 143 -13.39 14.28 21.11
N SER A 144 -14.38 13.43 20.84
CA SER A 144 -15.70 13.50 21.47
C SER A 144 -16.21 12.10 21.84
N PRO A 145 -17.15 11.97 22.81
CA PRO A 145 -17.62 10.65 23.26
C PRO A 145 -18.28 9.78 22.18
N GLU A 146 -18.70 10.38 21.08
CA GLU A 146 -19.30 9.67 19.93
C GLU A 146 -18.27 9.12 18.97
N VAL A 147 -17.01 9.62 18.99
CA VAL A 147 -15.94 9.16 18.12
C VAL A 147 -15.24 7.95 18.75
N PHE A 148 -15.27 6.82 18.05
CA PHE A 148 -14.61 5.58 18.53
C PHE A 148 -13.29 5.28 17.82
N ALA A 149 -13.07 5.87 16.64
CA ALA A 149 -11.90 5.59 15.85
C ALA A 149 -11.53 6.73 14.89
N CYS A 150 -10.28 6.71 14.44
CA CYS A 150 -9.71 7.61 13.45
C CYS A 150 -9.07 6.83 12.31
N VAL A 151 -9.16 7.36 11.09
CA VAL A 151 -8.51 6.79 9.90
C VAL A 151 -7.65 7.84 9.21
N LEU A 152 -6.39 7.51 8.97
CA LEU A 152 -5.37 8.36 8.36
C LEU A 152 -4.80 7.71 7.10
N GLN A 153 -4.14 8.51 6.24
CA GLN A 153 -3.40 8.05 5.05
C GLN A 153 -1.93 8.46 5.15
N TYR A 154 -1.00 7.53 4.86
CA TYR A 154 0.44 7.74 5.01
C TYR A 154 1.27 7.10 3.88
N PRO A 155 1.94 7.87 3.01
CA PRO A 155 1.72 9.29 2.77
C PRO A 155 0.29 9.58 2.32
N ASN A 156 -0.17 10.82 2.53
CA ASN A 156 -1.55 11.18 2.23
C ASN A 156 -1.80 11.45 0.73
N SER A 157 -3.06 11.72 0.35
CA SER A 157 -3.44 11.90 -1.05
C SER A 157 -2.75 13.10 -1.74
N ASN A 158 -2.21 14.05 -0.99
CA ASN A 158 -1.41 15.15 -1.52
C ASN A 158 0.09 14.84 -1.59
N GLY A 159 0.48 13.63 -1.17
CA GLY A 159 1.87 13.18 -1.12
C GLY A 159 2.60 13.55 0.18
N ASN A 160 1.95 14.23 1.15
CA ASN A 160 2.60 14.53 2.42
C ASN A 160 2.81 13.27 3.27
N ALA A 161 4.04 13.13 3.77
CA ALA A 161 4.38 12.26 4.88
C ALA A 161 4.36 13.10 6.17
N GLU A 162 3.41 12.84 7.04
CA GLU A 162 3.19 13.60 8.28
C GLU A 162 3.62 12.77 9.50
N ASP A 163 4.11 13.41 10.55
CA ASP A 163 4.28 12.75 11.84
C ASP A 163 2.94 12.72 12.59
N TYR A 164 2.36 11.54 12.72
CA TYR A 164 1.09 11.35 13.39
C TYR A 164 1.22 10.88 14.84
N SER A 165 2.41 10.95 15.45
CA SER A 165 2.66 10.48 16.81
C SER A 165 1.79 11.20 17.83
N GLU A 166 1.82 12.54 17.85
CA GLU A 166 1.00 13.36 18.77
C GLU A 166 -0.50 13.18 18.54
N PHE A 167 -0.91 13.05 17.26
CA PHE A 167 -2.32 12.77 16.94
C PHE A 167 -2.75 11.43 17.53
N THR A 168 -1.93 10.40 17.38
CA THR A 168 -2.23 9.06 17.86
C THR A 168 -2.32 9.03 19.38
N GLU A 169 -1.41 9.70 20.08
CA GLU A 169 -1.48 9.87 21.54
C GLU A 169 -2.75 10.58 21.99
N LYS A 170 -3.13 11.68 21.32
CA LYS A 170 -4.38 12.43 21.58
C LYS A 170 -5.61 11.55 21.38
N ALA A 171 -5.64 10.78 20.30
CA ALA A 171 -6.74 9.85 20.01
C ALA A 171 -6.84 8.74 21.06
N HIS A 172 -5.74 8.12 21.41
CA HIS A 172 -5.69 7.06 22.44
C HIS A 172 -6.09 7.57 23.83
N ALA A 173 -5.68 8.78 24.21
CA ALA A 173 -6.09 9.40 25.47
C ALA A 173 -7.62 9.54 25.58
N ALA A 174 -8.32 9.61 24.45
CA ALA A 174 -9.78 9.65 24.35
C ALA A 174 -10.42 8.27 24.04
N ASP A 175 -9.69 7.17 24.21
CA ASP A 175 -10.13 5.80 23.88
C ASP A 175 -10.45 5.58 22.38
N CYS A 176 -10.02 6.45 21.48
CA CYS A 176 -10.20 6.29 20.04
C CYS A 176 -9.09 5.40 19.46
N LYS A 177 -9.45 4.42 18.63
CA LYS A 177 -8.49 3.60 17.89
C LYS A 177 -8.01 4.30 16.63
N VAL A 178 -6.76 4.06 16.22
CA VAL A 178 -6.15 4.68 15.03
C VAL A 178 -5.81 3.63 13.99
N ALA A 179 -6.42 3.74 12.81
CA ALA A 179 -6.12 2.94 11.65
C ALA A 179 -5.44 3.80 10.57
N VAL A 180 -4.42 3.24 9.92
CA VAL A 180 -3.59 3.94 8.95
C VAL A 180 -3.54 3.19 7.63
N ALA A 181 -3.98 3.85 6.57
CA ALA A 181 -3.73 3.42 5.20
C ALA A 181 -2.28 3.79 4.83
N ALA A 182 -1.44 2.82 4.55
CA ALA A 182 -0.02 3.06 4.30
C ALA A 182 0.44 2.53 2.94
N ASP A 183 1.27 3.32 2.26
CA ASP A 183 2.02 2.84 1.10
C ASP A 183 3.15 1.93 1.58
N ILE A 184 3.04 0.63 1.29
CA ILE A 184 3.96 -0.39 1.79
C ILE A 184 5.43 -0.16 1.38
N LEU A 185 5.68 0.40 0.18
CA LEU A 185 7.04 0.65 -0.30
C LEU A 185 7.67 1.87 0.40
N SER A 186 6.87 2.89 0.70
CA SER A 186 7.35 4.07 1.42
C SER A 186 7.91 3.72 2.80
N LEU A 187 7.37 2.64 3.42
CA LEU A 187 7.80 2.16 4.74
C LEU A 187 9.21 1.56 4.75
N ALA A 188 9.85 1.38 3.59
CA ALA A 188 11.28 1.09 3.54
C ALA A 188 12.15 2.29 3.96
N LEU A 189 11.65 3.52 3.82
CA LEU A 189 12.35 4.77 4.13
C LEU A 189 11.71 5.56 5.26
N LEU A 190 10.38 5.47 5.40
CA LEU A 190 9.59 6.22 6.39
C LEU A 190 9.33 5.39 7.64
N THR A 191 9.27 6.05 8.79
CA THR A 191 8.92 5.43 10.08
C THR A 191 7.57 4.72 9.97
N PRO A 192 7.51 3.41 10.23
CA PRO A 192 6.28 2.65 10.06
C PRO A 192 5.23 2.98 11.12
N PRO A 193 3.94 2.93 10.78
CA PRO A 193 2.87 3.30 11.70
C PRO A 193 2.81 2.50 13.00
N GLY A 194 3.28 1.27 13.01
CA GLY A 194 3.37 0.46 14.23
C GLY A 194 4.28 1.06 15.31
N GLU A 195 5.33 1.82 14.91
CA GLU A 195 6.29 2.42 15.84
C GLU A 195 5.71 3.64 16.58
N TRP A 196 4.82 4.40 15.95
CA TRP A 196 4.15 5.53 16.59
C TRP A 196 2.73 5.21 17.07
N GLY A 197 2.42 3.91 17.20
CA GLY A 197 1.30 3.46 18.00
C GLY A 197 0.00 3.19 17.25
N ALA A 198 -0.01 3.09 15.91
CA ALA A 198 -1.22 2.69 15.18
C ALA A 198 -1.79 1.36 15.71
N ASP A 199 -3.11 1.25 15.76
CA ASP A 199 -3.81 0.03 16.15
C ASP A 199 -3.98 -0.93 14.97
N ILE A 200 -4.17 -0.36 13.77
CA ILE A 200 -4.33 -1.08 12.51
C ILE A 200 -3.51 -0.37 11.44
N VAL A 201 -2.81 -1.15 10.62
CA VAL A 201 -2.15 -0.65 9.40
C VAL A 201 -2.62 -1.48 8.23
N PHE A 202 -3.13 -0.84 7.20
CA PHE A 202 -3.63 -1.49 6.00
C PHE A 202 -3.18 -0.75 4.75
N GLY A 203 -3.33 -1.38 3.58
CA GLY A 203 -2.94 -0.77 2.31
C GLY A 203 -2.95 -1.80 1.19
N THR A 204 -2.31 -1.48 0.09
CA THR A 204 -2.11 -2.41 -1.03
C THR A 204 -0.65 -2.84 -1.13
N THR A 205 -0.40 -4.11 -1.53
CA THR A 205 0.93 -4.60 -1.88
C THR A 205 1.21 -4.52 -3.38
N GLN A 206 0.41 -3.79 -4.15
CA GLN A 206 0.52 -3.69 -5.60
C GLN A 206 1.94 -3.27 -6.03
N ARG A 207 2.58 -2.36 -5.30
CA ARG A 207 3.96 -1.90 -5.55
C ARG A 207 5.04 -2.98 -5.40
N LEU A 208 4.72 -4.11 -4.80
CA LEU A 208 5.63 -5.24 -4.66
C LEU A 208 5.50 -6.20 -5.86
N GLY A 209 5.79 -5.68 -7.04
CA GLY A 209 5.91 -6.45 -8.28
C GLY A 209 4.59 -6.84 -8.96
N THR A 210 3.43 -6.35 -8.52
CA THR A 210 2.15 -6.68 -9.15
C THR A 210 1.79 -5.65 -10.22
N PRO A 211 1.67 -6.03 -11.50
CA PRO A 211 1.24 -5.10 -12.55
C PRO A 211 -0.15 -4.51 -12.26
N MET A 212 -0.43 -3.33 -12.79
CA MET A 212 -1.73 -2.67 -12.58
C MET A 212 -2.91 -3.38 -13.26
N PHE A 213 -2.69 -4.28 -14.22
CA PHE A 213 -3.73 -5.05 -14.93
C PHE A 213 -4.95 -4.23 -15.39
N TYR A 214 -4.74 -2.98 -15.81
CA TYR A 214 -5.82 -2.05 -16.20
C TYR A 214 -6.83 -1.74 -15.08
N GLY A 215 -6.39 -1.70 -13.86
CA GLY A 215 -7.22 -1.33 -12.71
C GLY A 215 -7.51 -2.46 -11.73
N GLY A 216 -6.68 -3.44 -11.66
CA GLY A 216 -6.75 -4.53 -10.70
C GLY A 216 -6.63 -5.92 -11.33
N PRO A 217 -6.66 -6.98 -10.50
CA PRO A 217 -6.74 -6.98 -9.04
C PRO A 217 -5.40 -6.63 -8.36
N SER A 218 -5.46 -6.36 -7.05
CA SER A 218 -4.28 -6.23 -6.18
C SER A 218 -4.49 -7.04 -4.90
N ALA A 219 -3.43 -7.31 -4.14
CA ALA A 219 -3.55 -7.84 -2.79
C ALA A 219 -3.44 -6.71 -1.78
N ALA A 220 -4.49 -6.52 -0.98
CA ALA A 220 -4.40 -5.65 0.18
C ALA A 220 -3.74 -6.37 1.35
N PHE A 221 -3.03 -5.64 2.18
CA PHE A 221 -2.58 -6.11 3.47
C PHE A 221 -3.41 -5.52 4.60
N PHE A 222 -3.40 -6.21 5.73
CA PHE A 222 -4.02 -5.76 6.96
C PHE A 222 -3.20 -6.29 8.12
N ALA A 223 -2.70 -5.38 8.94
CA ALA A 223 -1.88 -5.70 10.11
C ALA A 223 -2.45 -5.02 11.36
N THR A 224 -2.31 -5.65 12.52
CA THR A 224 -2.88 -5.14 13.77
C THR A 224 -2.09 -5.63 14.98
N ARG A 225 -2.42 -5.09 16.16
CA ARG A 225 -1.87 -5.51 17.44
C ARG A 225 -2.34 -6.92 17.82
N ASP A 226 -1.53 -7.65 18.57
CA ASP A 226 -1.84 -9.05 18.97
C ASP A 226 -3.15 -9.16 19.78
N GLU A 227 -3.46 -8.15 20.57
CA GLU A 227 -4.69 -8.11 21.39
C GLU A 227 -5.96 -8.18 20.54
N TYR A 228 -5.94 -7.71 19.29
CA TYR A 228 -7.08 -7.68 18.38
C TYR A 228 -7.16 -8.90 17.44
N LYS A 229 -6.26 -9.85 17.53
CA LYS A 229 -6.18 -11.02 16.63
C LYS A 229 -7.48 -11.78 16.41
N ARG A 230 -8.37 -11.80 17.41
CA ARG A 230 -9.66 -12.49 17.32
C ARG A 230 -10.73 -11.74 16.54
N ASN A 231 -10.51 -10.45 16.32
CA ASN A 231 -11.40 -9.55 15.58
C ASN A 231 -10.87 -9.19 14.19
N MET A 232 -9.64 -9.60 13.87
CA MET A 232 -8.98 -9.31 12.61
C MET A 232 -9.75 -9.96 11.44
N PRO A 233 -10.02 -9.22 10.35
CA PRO A 233 -10.64 -9.79 9.15
C PRO A 233 -9.66 -10.65 8.37
N GLY A 234 -10.19 -11.49 7.48
CA GLY A 234 -9.40 -12.33 6.59
C GLY A 234 -8.74 -13.51 7.28
N ARG A 235 -7.98 -14.28 6.51
CA ARG A 235 -7.34 -15.52 6.96
C ARG A 235 -5.95 -15.25 7.50
N ILE A 236 -5.53 -16.05 8.46
CA ILE A 236 -4.21 -15.99 9.06
C ILE A 236 -3.57 -17.36 8.91
N ILE A 237 -2.36 -17.41 8.37
CA ILE A 237 -1.54 -18.62 8.36
C ILE A 237 -0.68 -18.63 9.61
N GLY A 238 -0.64 -19.79 10.27
CA GLY A 238 0.23 -20.06 11.39
C GLY A 238 1.04 -21.34 11.17
N TRP A 239 1.99 -21.59 12.02
CA TRP A 239 2.77 -22.82 12.00
C TRP A 239 2.40 -23.75 13.16
N SER A 240 2.64 -25.04 12.98
CA SER A 240 2.36 -26.09 13.94
C SER A 240 3.36 -27.23 13.74
N LYS A 241 3.15 -28.33 14.42
CA LYS A 241 3.89 -29.56 14.19
C LYS A 241 2.94 -30.66 13.70
N ASP A 242 3.41 -31.44 12.74
CA ASP A 242 2.72 -32.64 12.28
C ASP A 242 2.81 -33.78 13.33
N LYS A 243 2.22 -34.92 13.02
CA LYS A 243 2.24 -36.11 13.91
C LYS A 243 3.65 -36.67 14.14
N TYR A 244 4.64 -36.28 13.33
CA TYR A 244 6.04 -36.70 13.47
C TYR A 244 6.91 -35.61 14.12
N GLY A 245 6.29 -34.50 14.57
CA GLY A 245 7.00 -33.37 15.18
C GLY A 245 7.67 -32.41 14.17
N LYS A 246 7.44 -32.59 12.86
CA LYS A 246 7.99 -31.70 11.84
C LYS A 246 7.15 -30.41 11.72
N LEU A 247 7.82 -29.31 11.38
CA LEU A 247 7.15 -28.03 11.11
C LEU A 247 6.16 -28.18 9.94
N CYS A 248 4.95 -27.70 10.15
CA CYS A 248 3.91 -27.59 9.13
C CYS A 248 3.15 -26.28 9.25
N TYR A 249 2.58 -25.83 8.15
CA TYR A 249 1.74 -24.62 8.10
C TYR A 249 0.26 -25.00 8.12
N ARG A 250 -0.56 -24.14 8.71
CA ARG A 250 -2.01 -24.32 8.79
C ARG A 250 -2.72 -22.98 8.93
N MET A 251 -4.00 -22.94 8.65
CA MET A 251 -4.80 -21.78 9.02
C MET A 251 -4.91 -21.66 10.54
N ALA A 252 -4.70 -20.44 11.04
CA ALA A 252 -4.83 -20.11 12.45
C ALA A 252 -6.17 -19.41 12.73
N LEU A 253 -6.68 -19.60 13.96
CA LEU A 253 -7.89 -18.91 14.46
C LEU A 253 -9.14 -19.06 13.56
N GLN A 254 -9.33 -20.21 12.93
CA GLN A 254 -10.45 -20.49 12.00
C GLN A 254 -11.83 -20.27 12.61
N THR A 255 -11.98 -20.30 13.94
CA THR A 255 -13.25 -20.04 14.62
C THR A 255 -13.85 -18.65 14.34
N ARG A 256 -13.09 -17.74 13.77
CA ARG A 256 -13.56 -16.41 13.34
C ARG A 256 -14.27 -16.43 11.99
N GLU A 257 -14.09 -17.50 11.21
CA GLU A 257 -14.48 -17.56 9.82
C GLU A 257 -15.95 -17.89 9.61
N GLN A 258 -16.50 -17.47 8.47
CA GLN A 258 -17.90 -17.58 8.12
C GLN A 258 -18.41 -19.04 8.13
N HIS A 259 -17.61 -19.98 7.65
CA HIS A 259 -18.00 -21.40 7.62
C HIS A 259 -18.20 -22.03 9.01
N ILE A 260 -17.69 -21.37 10.06
CA ILE A 260 -17.88 -21.80 11.47
C ILE A 260 -18.89 -20.90 12.18
N LYS A 261 -18.69 -19.58 12.16
CA LYS A 261 -19.54 -18.62 12.91
C LYS A 261 -20.76 -18.12 12.16
N ARG A 262 -20.88 -18.41 10.87
CA ARG A 262 -22.01 -18.00 10.02
C ARG A 262 -22.24 -16.48 10.09
N GLU A 263 -23.44 -16.01 10.42
CA GLU A 263 -23.80 -14.60 10.57
C GLU A 263 -23.03 -13.84 11.66
N LYS A 264 -22.39 -14.58 12.58
CA LYS A 264 -21.54 -14.02 13.66
C LYS A 264 -20.06 -13.95 13.28
N ALA A 265 -19.71 -14.25 12.03
CA ALA A 265 -18.32 -14.18 11.58
C ALA A 265 -17.77 -12.75 11.70
N THR A 266 -16.48 -12.63 11.95
CA THR A 266 -15.78 -11.32 12.03
C THR A 266 -15.84 -10.57 10.71
N SER A 267 -15.79 -11.29 9.60
CA SER A 267 -15.87 -10.74 8.23
C SER A 267 -16.53 -11.75 7.31
N ASN A 268 -17.26 -11.24 6.31
CA ASN A 268 -17.86 -12.05 5.24
C ASN A 268 -16.92 -12.26 4.04
N ILE A 269 -15.66 -11.87 4.15
CA ILE A 269 -14.68 -12.10 3.10
C ILE A 269 -14.35 -13.59 3.03
N CYS A 270 -14.76 -14.23 1.94
CA CYS A 270 -14.53 -15.65 1.69
C CYS A 270 -13.13 -15.92 1.16
N THR A 271 -12.66 -15.10 0.24
CA THR A 271 -11.44 -15.34 -0.55
C THR A 271 -10.49 -14.15 -0.45
N ALA A 272 -9.23 -14.45 -0.17
CA ALA A 272 -8.12 -13.51 -0.26
C ALA A 272 -7.56 -13.49 -1.69
N GLN A 273 -6.73 -12.51 -2.01
CA GLN A 273 -5.96 -12.42 -3.26
C GLN A 273 -4.68 -13.27 -3.16
N ALA A 274 -4.85 -14.60 -3.06
CA ALA A 274 -3.78 -15.52 -2.71
C ALA A 274 -2.59 -15.50 -3.69
N LEU A 275 -2.86 -15.50 -5.01
CA LEU A 275 -1.79 -15.47 -6.02
C LEU A 275 -0.98 -14.17 -5.94
N LEU A 276 -1.66 -13.02 -5.83
CA LEU A 276 -0.99 -11.71 -5.79
C LEU A 276 -0.26 -11.50 -4.45
N ALA A 277 -0.78 -12.02 -3.35
CA ALA A 277 -0.09 -12.05 -2.07
C ALA A 277 1.17 -12.92 -2.13
N THR A 278 1.09 -14.08 -2.76
CA THR A 278 2.26 -14.94 -3.02
C THR A 278 3.33 -14.21 -3.84
N MET A 279 2.92 -13.49 -4.89
CA MET A 279 3.84 -12.70 -5.69
C MET A 279 4.52 -11.58 -4.91
N ALA A 280 3.75 -10.80 -4.14
CA ALA A 280 4.29 -9.75 -3.29
C ALA A 280 5.25 -10.32 -2.23
N GLY A 281 4.91 -11.46 -1.63
CA GLY A 281 5.80 -12.19 -0.73
C GLY A 281 7.09 -12.64 -1.42
N PHE A 282 7.02 -13.16 -2.64
CA PHE A 282 8.20 -13.54 -3.41
C PHE A 282 9.02 -12.35 -3.89
N TYR A 283 8.37 -11.22 -4.19
CA TYR A 283 9.08 -9.97 -4.47
C TYR A 283 9.93 -9.54 -3.26
N ALA A 284 9.35 -9.59 -2.06
CA ALA A 284 10.09 -9.30 -0.82
C ALA A 284 11.23 -10.30 -0.58
N VAL A 285 11.03 -11.59 -0.86
CA VAL A 285 12.09 -12.62 -0.76
C VAL A 285 13.21 -12.38 -1.78
N TYR A 286 12.87 -12.01 -3.02
CA TYR A 286 13.84 -11.82 -4.09
C TYR A 286 14.70 -10.57 -3.89
N HIS A 287 14.09 -9.47 -3.48
CA HIS A 287 14.80 -8.20 -3.28
C HIS A 287 15.43 -8.07 -1.89
N GLY A 288 14.83 -8.66 -0.88
CA GLY A 288 15.25 -8.49 0.51
C GLY A 288 15.19 -7.05 0.99
N GLN A 289 15.72 -6.78 2.18
CA GLN A 289 15.78 -5.42 2.74
C GLN A 289 16.55 -4.46 1.84
N GLU A 290 17.74 -4.86 1.39
CA GLU A 290 18.63 -4.02 0.59
C GLU A 290 18.00 -3.64 -0.76
N GLY A 291 17.44 -4.61 -1.49
CA GLY A 291 16.81 -4.37 -2.78
C GLY A 291 15.59 -3.45 -2.68
N ILE A 292 14.70 -3.69 -1.70
CA ILE A 292 13.52 -2.83 -1.48
C ILE A 292 13.94 -1.42 -1.09
N THR A 293 14.95 -1.27 -0.22
CA THR A 293 15.49 0.05 0.16
C THR A 293 16.08 0.77 -1.05
N THR A 294 16.83 0.06 -1.90
CA THR A 294 17.42 0.62 -3.13
C THR A 294 16.34 1.11 -4.10
N ILE A 295 15.28 0.31 -4.32
CA ILE A 295 14.15 0.69 -5.17
C ILE A 295 13.46 1.96 -4.62
N ALA A 296 13.15 1.97 -3.33
CA ALA A 296 12.51 3.11 -2.68
C ALA A 296 13.40 4.37 -2.71
N SER A 297 14.71 4.23 -2.44
CA SER A 297 15.69 5.34 -2.50
C SER A 297 15.81 5.92 -3.91
N ARG A 298 15.81 5.10 -4.94
CA ARG A 298 15.85 5.54 -6.34
C ARG A 298 14.59 6.36 -6.70
N ILE A 299 13.41 5.85 -6.37
CA ILE A 299 12.14 6.55 -6.57
C ILE A 299 12.17 7.92 -5.87
N HIS A 300 12.54 7.94 -4.60
CA HIS A 300 12.64 9.17 -3.82
C HIS A 300 13.67 10.15 -4.40
N SER A 301 14.82 9.67 -4.84
CA SER A 301 15.88 10.51 -5.44
C SER A 301 15.43 11.19 -6.74
N ILE A 302 14.70 10.47 -7.59
CA ILE A 302 14.10 11.04 -8.80
C ILE A 302 13.07 12.12 -8.43
N THR A 303 12.25 11.86 -7.40
CA THR A 303 11.27 12.82 -6.91
C THR A 303 11.94 14.10 -6.39
N VAL A 304 13.01 13.97 -5.59
CA VAL A 304 13.82 15.10 -5.10
C VAL A 304 14.47 15.88 -6.24
N PHE A 305 14.93 15.19 -7.27
CA PHE A 305 15.48 15.85 -8.47
C PHE A 305 14.42 16.69 -9.17
N LEU A 306 13.26 16.11 -9.46
CA LEU A 306 12.16 16.80 -10.14
C LEU A 306 11.65 18.00 -9.33
N GLU A 307 11.47 17.85 -8.02
CA GLU A 307 11.11 18.95 -7.12
C GLU A 307 12.02 20.16 -7.33
N LYS A 308 13.34 19.94 -7.31
CA LYS A 308 14.32 21.03 -7.45
C LYS A 308 14.29 21.69 -8.82
N GLN A 309 14.12 20.90 -9.88
CA GLN A 309 14.08 21.43 -11.23
C GLN A 309 12.79 22.23 -11.47
N LEU A 310 11.66 21.72 -10.99
CA LEU A 310 10.37 22.40 -11.15
C LEU A 310 10.30 23.72 -10.38
N LYS A 311 10.88 23.79 -9.18
CA LYS A 311 11.05 25.05 -8.45
C LYS A 311 11.83 26.10 -9.27
N LYS A 312 12.87 25.70 -10.01
CA LYS A 312 13.60 26.59 -10.91
C LYS A 312 12.74 27.06 -12.09
N CYS A 313 11.77 26.27 -12.51
CA CYS A 313 10.80 26.64 -13.54
C CYS A 313 9.66 27.54 -13.02
N GLY A 314 9.64 27.86 -11.73
CA GLY A 314 8.67 28.76 -11.09
C GLY A 314 7.45 28.08 -10.49
N TYR A 315 7.43 26.75 -10.38
CA TYR A 315 6.37 26.02 -9.70
C TYR A 315 6.56 26.06 -8.18
N THR A 316 5.46 26.26 -7.44
CA THR A 316 5.46 26.27 -5.97
C THR A 316 5.01 24.92 -5.46
N GLN A 317 5.87 24.20 -4.75
CA GLN A 317 5.53 22.91 -4.18
C GLN A 317 4.61 23.05 -2.97
N VAL A 318 3.52 22.26 -2.94
CA VAL A 318 2.52 22.28 -1.88
C VAL A 318 2.91 21.37 -0.71
N ASN A 319 3.38 20.15 -1.00
CA ASN A 319 3.72 19.16 0.01
C ASN A 319 5.20 19.27 0.44
N ALA A 320 5.44 19.44 1.74
CA ALA A 320 6.78 19.71 2.27
C ALA A 320 7.64 18.45 2.45
N GLN A 321 7.06 17.39 3.01
CA GLN A 321 7.69 16.08 3.21
C GLN A 321 6.97 15.06 2.35
N TYR A 322 7.69 14.24 1.62
CA TYR A 322 7.10 13.31 0.65
C TYR A 322 7.98 12.08 0.47
N PHE A 323 7.38 11.04 -0.09
CA PHE A 323 8.12 9.88 -0.58
C PHE A 323 8.34 9.98 -2.10
N ASP A 324 7.28 9.91 -2.88
CA ASP A 324 7.31 9.78 -4.35
C ASP A 324 6.35 10.74 -5.08
N THR A 325 5.48 11.41 -4.35
CA THR A 325 4.40 12.23 -4.92
C THR A 325 4.67 13.71 -4.69
N LEU A 326 4.57 14.49 -5.77
CA LEU A 326 4.68 15.95 -5.73
C LEU A 326 3.38 16.58 -6.20
N ARG A 327 3.00 17.69 -5.55
CA ARG A 327 1.90 18.55 -5.91
C ARG A 327 2.40 19.99 -6.02
N PHE A 328 2.01 20.69 -7.08
CA PHE A 328 2.46 22.05 -7.36
C PHE A 328 1.30 22.99 -7.63
N GLU A 329 1.36 24.18 -7.04
CA GLU A 329 0.69 25.38 -7.53
C GLU A 329 1.42 25.86 -8.79
N LEU A 330 0.64 26.33 -9.76
CA LEU A 330 1.16 26.73 -11.07
C LEU A 330 1.55 28.21 -11.08
N PRO A 331 2.59 28.61 -11.86
CA PRO A 331 2.85 30.03 -12.13
C PRO A 331 1.63 30.70 -12.80
N GLU A 332 1.41 32.00 -12.55
CA GLU A 332 0.22 32.73 -13.03
C GLU A 332 -0.03 32.59 -14.54
N HIS A 333 1.02 32.46 -15.34
CA HIS A 333 0.94 32.36 -16.81
C HIS A 333 0.78 30.90 -17.30
N VAL A 334 0.70 29.91 -16.39
CA VAL A 334 0.58 28.49 -16.72
C VAL A 334 -0.78 27.96 -16.24
N SER A 335 -1.49 27.28 -17.12
CA SER A 335 -2.73 26.59 -16.74
C SER A 335 -2.58 25.08 -16.69
N ALA A 336 -3.36 24.42 -15.85
CA ALA A 336 -3.45 22.96 -15.80
C ALA A 336 -3.81 22.36 -17.17
N GLN A 337 -4.62 23.07 -17.98
CA GLN A 337 -5.00 22.64 -19.32
C GLN A 337 -3.82 22.67 -20.31
N GLN A 338 -2.91 23.65 -20.21
CA GLN A 338 -1.68 23.67 -21.01
C GLN A 338 -0.79 22.47 -20.68
N ILE A 339 -0.55 22.22 -19.38
CA ILE A 339 0.22 21.05 -18.92
C ILE A 339 -0.43 19.76 -19.42
N ARG A 340 -1.77 19.64 -19.31
CA ARG A 340 -2.51 18.47 -19.78
C ARG A 340 -2.32 18.24 -21.27
N THR A 341 -2.41 19.28 -22.08
CA THR A 341 -2.23 19.19 -23.55
C THR A 341 -0.84 18.68 -23.89
N ILE A 342 0.21 19.21 -23.23
CA ILE A 342 1.59 18.80 -23.46
C ILE A 342 1.81 17.36 -22.96
N ALA A 343 1.31 17.01 -21.77
CA ALA A 343 1.42 15.66 -21.21
C ALA A 343 0.76 14.61 -22.13
N LEU A 344 -0.48 14.87 -22.59
CA LEU A 344 -1.19 13.97 -23.50
C LEU A 344 -0.50 13.83 -24.85
N SER A 345 0.17 14.88 -25.37
CA SER A 345 0.97 14.80 -26.59
C SER A 345 2.21 13.91 -26.45
N LYS A 346 2.62 13.63 -25.21
CA LYS A 346 3.71 12.71 -24.84
C LYS A 346 3.20 11.39 -24.28
N GLU A 347 1.89 11.12 -24.41
CA GLU A 347 1.24 9.89 -23.91
C GLU A 347 1.40 9.70 -22.39
N ILE A 348 1.31 10.80 -21.62
CA ILE A 348 1.46 10.81 -20.17
C ILE A 348 0.18 11.30 -19.49
N ASN A 349 -0.24 10.58 -18.44
CA ASN A 349 -1.30 11.00 -17.55
C ASN A 349 -0.72 11.53 -16.23
N LEU A 350 -1.16 12.74 -15.86
CA LEU A 350 -0.84 13.42 -14.60
C LEU A 350 -2.12 13.53 -13.75
N ARG A 351 -1.97 13.89 -12.49
CA ARG A 351 -3.09 14.21 -11.60
C ARG A 351 -3.40 15.71 -11.66
N TYR A 352 -4.66 16.05 -11.88
CA TYR A 352 -5.18 17.42 -11.91
C TYR A 352 -6.13 17.61 -10.76
N TYR A 353 -5.93 18.69 -9.99
CA TYR A 353 -6.74 19.01 -8.81
C TYR A 353 -7.79 20.06 -9.16
N GLU A 354 -8.90 20.08 -8.43
CA GLU A 354 -10.02 21.01 -8.67
C GLU A 354 -9.62 22.47 -8.51
N ASN A 355 -8.67 22.77 -7.63
CA ASN A 355 -8.14 24.12 -7.43
C ASN A 355 -7.13 24.59 -8.51
N GLY A 356 -6.87 23.77 -9.51
CA GLY A 356 -5.94 24.07 -10.59
C GLY A 356 -4.51 23.57 -10.40
N ASP A 357 -4.17 23.00 -9.26
CA ASP A 357 -2.86 22.39 -9.04
C ASP A 357 -2.66 21.17 -9.95
N VAL A 358 -1.40 20.80 -10.16
CA VAL A 358 -1.01 19.59 -10.88
C VAL A 358 -0.03 18.79 -10.03
N GLY A 359 -0.19 17.47 -10.03
CA GLY A 359 0.70 16.57 -9.32
C GLY A 359 1.04 15.32 -10.12
N PHE A 360 2.02 14.59 -9.62
CA PHE A 360 2.43 13.29 -10.15
C PHE A 360 3.12 12.46 -9.07
N SER A 361 3.09 11.16 -9.26
CA SER A 361 3.76 10.17 -8.40
C SER A 361 4.78 9.39 -9.20
N ILE A 362 6.00 9.32 -8.71
CA ILE A 362 7.09 8.55 -9.31
C ILE A 362 6.98 7.08 -8.89
N ASP A 363 7.33 6.18 -9.79
CA ASP A 363 7.24 4.75 -9.56
C ASP A 363 8.53 4.00 -9.97
N GLU A 364 8.52 2.68 -9.78
CA GLU A 364 9.67 1.82 -10.01
C GLU A 364 10.13 1.82 -11.47
N THR A 365 9.23 2.07 -12.42
CA THR A 365 9.54 2.07 -13.86
C THR A 365 10.12 3.40 -14.35
N THR A 366 10.07 4.43 -13.53
CA THR A 366 10.60 5.75 -13.88
C THR A 366 12.13 5.73 -13.85
N ASP A 367 12.73 5.91 -15.01
CA ASP A 367 14.17 6.08 -15.18
C ASP A 367 14.55 7.55 -15.43
N VAL A 368 15.84 7.81 -15.69
CA VAL A 368 16.36 9.14 -15.97
C VAL A 368 15.74 9.73 -17.24
N ALA A 369 15.48 8.90 -18.26
CA ALA A 369 14.85 9.35 -19.51
C ALA A 369 13.41 9.80 -19.25
N ALA A 370 12.63 9.02 -18.52
CA ALA A 370 11.27 9.35 -18.14
C ALA A 370 11.21 10.60 -17.24
N ALA A 371 12.14 10.75 -16.30
CA ALA A 371 12.26 11.96 -15.47
C ALA A 371 12.54 13.21 -16.33
N ASN A 372 13.42 13.11 -17.33
CA ASN A 372 13.65 14.20 -18.29
C ASN A 372 12.39 14.54 -19.11
N VAL A 373 11.58 13.54 -19.48
CA VAL A 373 10.31 13.78 -20.19
C VAL A 373 9.33 14.51 -19.28
N LEU A 374 9.17 14.07 -18.01
CA LEU A 374 8.34 14.78 -17.03
C LEU A 374 8.79 16.23 -16.86
N LEU A 375 10.08 16.45 -16.62
CA LEU A 375 10.65 17.81 -16.53
C LEU A 375 10.31 18.65 -17.75
N SER A 376 10.42 18.08 -18.96
CA SER A 376 10.14 18.80 -20.20
C SER A 376 8.69 19.28 -20.32
N ILE A 377 7.71 18.52 -19.80
CA ILE A 377 6.29 18.90 -19.83
C ILE A 377 6.08 20.22 -19.09
N PHE A 378 6.59 20.29 -17.87
CA PHE A 378 6.44 21.48 -17.02
C PHE A 378 7.29 22.66 -17.49
N ALA A 379 8.53 22.41 -17.93
CA ALA A 379 9.41 23.47 -18.45
C ALA A 379 8.83 24.14 -19.71
N ILE A 380 8.33 23.35 -20.67
CA ILE A 380 7.67 23.85 -21.88
C ILE A 380 6.43 24.67 -21.52
N ALA A 381 5.59 24.17 -20.57
CA ALA A 381 4.41 24.91 -20.13
C ALA A 381 4.75 26.24 -19.48
N ALA A 382 5.85 26.33 -18.75
CA ALA A 382 6.35 27.55 -18.13
C ALA A 382 7.16 28.47 -19.07
N GLY A 383 7.39 28.08 -20.33
CA GLY A 383 8.23 28.80 -21.25
C GLY A 383 9.68 28.90 -20.77
N LYS A 384 10.18 27.90 -20.08
CA LYS A 384 11.54 27.85 -19.53
C LYS A 384 12.42 26.85 -20.26
N ASP A 385 13.68 27.17 -20.40
CA ASP A 385 14.68 26.21 -20.81
C ASP A 385 14.95 25.18 -19.69
N TYR A 386 15.23 23.96 -20.09
CA TYR A 386 15.63 22.91 -19.17
C TYR A 386 16.82 22.13 -19.73
N GLN A 387 17.67 21.63 -18.85
CA GLN A 387 18.78 20.76 -19.23
C GLN A 387 18.43 19.33 -18.93
N LYS A 388 18.57 18.47 -19.94
CA LYS A 388 18.52 17.00 -19.72
C LYS A 388 19.72 16.59 -18.89
N VAL A 389 19.51 15.61 -18.03
CA VAL A 389 20.57 14.98 -17.25
C VAL A 389 20.74 13.53 -17.72
N ASP A 390 21.95 13.02 -17.61
CA ASP A 390 22.28 11.64 -17.96
C ASP A 390 22.29 10.74 -16.71
N ASP A 391 22.29 11.35 -15.51
CA ASP A 391 22.26 10.65 -14.24
C ASP A 391 21.54 11.47 -13.17
N ILE A 392 20.94 10.78 -12.20
CA ILE A 392 20.29 11.36 -11.02
C ILE A 392 20.94 10.73 -9.78
N PRO A 393 21.80 11.45 -9.06
CA PRO A 393 22.48 10.93 -7.90
C PRO A 393 21.49 10.63 -6.76
N GLU A 394 21.79 9.61 -5.98
CA GLU A 394 21.01 9.28 -4.81
C GLU A 394 20.97 10.45 -3.83
N LYS A 395 19.78 10.84 -3.44
CA LYS A 395 19.53 11.95 -2.52
C LYS A 395 18.22 11.78 -1.79
N SER A 396 18.24 12.03 -0.48
CA SER A 396 17.03 12.09 0.34
C SER A 396 16.90 13.44 1.01
N ASN A 397 15.66 13.91 1.15
CA ASN A 397 15.27 15.08 1.94
C ASN A 397 14.24 14.71 3.01
N ILE A 398 14.06 13.43 3.30
CA ILE A 398 13.20 12.96 4.38
C ILE A 398 13.75 13.47 5.71
N ASP A 399 12.89 14.15 6.49
CA ASP A 399 13.22 14.62 7.83
C ASP A 399 13.65 13.45 8.73
N LYS A 400 14.57 13.72 9.65
CA LYS A 400 15.06 12.71 10.61
C LYS A 400 13.93 12.10 11.46
N ALA A 401 12.90 12.90 11.80
CA ALA A 401 11.76 12.44 12.57
C ALA A 401 10.89 11.43 11.81
N LEU A 402 10.87 11.52 10.47
CA LEU A 402 10.08 10.65 9.61
C LEU A 402 10.89 9.47 9.06
N LYS A 403 12.21 9.46 9.24
CA LYS A 403 13.08 8.46 8.65
C LYS A 403 13.03 7.16 9.43
N ARG A 404 12.79 6.05 8.73
CA ARG A 404 12.90 4.71 9.32
C ARG A 404 14.32 4.46 9.85
N THR A 405 14.41 3.97 11.08
CA THR A 405 15.66 3.57 11.73
C THR A 405 15.70 2.09 12.08
N THR A 406 14.56 1.42 12.06
CA THR A 406 14.42 0.02 12.44
C THR A 406 14.65 -0.91 11.26
N PRO A 407 15.30 -2.06 11.45
CA PRO A 407 15.46 -3.07 10.42
C PRO A 407 14.10 -3.69 10.05
N PHE A 408 14.01 -4.28 8.85
CA PHE A 408 12.86 -5.04 8.38
C PHE A 408 13.36 -6.20 7.49
N LEU A 409 12.52 -7.18 7.20
CA LEU A 409 12.86 -8.38 6.42
C LEU A 409 14.11 -9.08 6.96
N THR A 410 14.20 -9.21 8.29
CA THR A 410 15.39 -9.76 8.95
C THR A 410 15.41 -11.28 8.99
N HIS A 411 14.28 -11.95 8.70
CA HIS A 411 14.23 -13.40 8.65
C HIS A 411 15.07 -13.93 7.49
N GLU A 412 15.76 -15.05 7.70
CA GLU A 412 16.72 -15.62 6.74
C GLU A 412 16.17 -15.88 5.33
N VAL A 413 14.84 -16.07 5.16
CA VAL A 413 14.22 -16.24 3.85
C VAL A 413 14.41 -15.03 2.95
N PHE A 414 14.49 -13.82 3.54
CA PHE A 414 14.66 -12.56 2.82
C PHE A 414 16.12 -12.20 2.54
N SER A 415 17.07 -13.09 2.89
CA SER A 415 18.50 -12.89 2.65
C SER A 415 19.16 -14.01 1.82
N LYS A 416 18.37 -14.96 1.29
CA LYS A 416 18.93 -16.19 0.68
C LYS A 416 18.69 -16.36 -0.82
N TYR A 417 17.70 -15.69 -1.41
CA TYR A 417 17.23 -16.04 -2.77
C TYR A 417 17.22 -14.85 -3.71
N HIS A 418 18.38 -14.18 -3.84
CA HIS A 418 18.52 -12.93 -4.60
C HIS A 418 18.95 -13.12 -6.06
N THR A 419 19.30 -14.35 -6.49
CA THR A 419 19.56 -14.65 -7.90
C THR A 419 18.36 -15.36 -8.52
N GLU A 420 18.19 -15.24 -9.85
CA GLU A 420 17.14 -15.96 -10.57
C GLU A 420 17.18 -17.47 -10.32
N THR A 421 18.37 -18.06 -10.30
CA THR A 421 18.54 -19.50 -10.09
C THR A 421 18.12 -19.92 -8.69
N GLU A 422 18.51 -19.18 -7.67
CA GLU A 422 18.13 -19.46 -6.27
C GLU A 422 16.62 -19.29 -6.07
N MET A 423 16.05 -18.19 -6.57
CA MET A 423 14.62 -17.92 -6.47
C MET A 423 13.79 -18.97 -7.22
N MET A 424 14.19 -19.35 -8.44
CA MET A 424 13.53 -20.42 -9.19
C MET A 424 13.55 -21.75 -8.44
N ARG A 425 14.69 -22.11 -7.83
CA ARG A 425 14.84 -23.34 -7.03
C ARG A 425 14.00 -23.27 -5.75
N TYR A 426 13.88 -22.08 -5.12
CA TYR A 426 13.04 -21.88 -3.96
C TYR A 426 11.57 -22.07 -4.31
N ILE A 427 11.07 -21.40 -5.36
CA ILE A 427 9.69 -21.58 -5.86
C ILE A 427 9.41 -23.05 -6.17
N LYS A 428 10.33 -23.73 -6.87
CA LYS A 428 10.16 -25.16 -7.20
C LYS A 428 10.19 -26.09 -5.98
N ARG A 429 10.94 -25.72 -4.94
CA ARG A 429 10.93 -26.45 -3.68
C ARG A 429 9.58 -26.35 -2.98
N LEU A 430 8.95 -25.16 -3.01
CA LEU A 430 7.60 -24.96 -2.46
C LEU A 430 6.56 -25.74 -3.28
N ASP A 431 6.61 -25.64 -4.58
CA ASP A 431 5.77 -26.36 -5.53
C ASP A 431 5.71 -27.89 -5.24
N ARG A 432 6.83 -28.49 -4.87
CA ARG A 432 6.93 -29.92 -4.53
C ARG A 432 6.33 -30.30 -3.17
N LYS A 433 5.93 -29.34 -2.36
CA LYS A 433 5.28 -29.59 -1.07
C LYS A 433 3.75 -29.64 -1.17
N ASP A 434 3.22 -29.38 -2.38
CA ASP A 434 1.78 -29.30 -2.66
C ASP A 434 1.26 -30.52 -3.44
#